data_d4227b28c368bd09e41a0808d057b407
#
_entry.id   d4227b28c368bd09e41a0808d057b407
#
_cell.length_a   1.000
_cell.length_b   1.000
_cell.length_c   1.000
_cell.angle_alpha   90.00
_cell.angle_beta   90.00
_cell.angle_gamma   90.00
#
_symmetry.space_group_name_H-M   'P 1'
#
loop_
_entity.id
_entity.type
_entity.pdbx_description
1 polymer ?
#
loop_
_entity_poly.entity_id
_entity_poly.type
_entity_poly.pdbx_seq_one_letter_code
_entity_poly.pdbx_strand_id
1 'polypeptide(L)'
;MLKYFNSKLITYIKGKHSKNEALKILVDLIRENSDALKDENHFYENILAREELGSTGIGQGIAIPHARSEKIDKIVVAIGLLEHRVDFNSPDGEGVKIVILVL
;
A
#
# COMPACT_ATOMS: atom_id res chain seq x y z
N MET A 1 18.09 -6.97 3.49
CA MET A 1 16.76 -7.15 2.85
C MET A 1 15.66 -7.36 3.87
N LEU A 2 15.74 -8.40 4.70
CA LEU A 2 14.69 -8.72 5.66
C LEU A 2 14.49 -7.65 6.74
N LYS A 3 15.46 -6.80 6.97
CA LYS A 3 15.34 -5.72 7.95
C LYS A 3 14.24 -4.70 7.64
N TYR A 4 13.79 -4.64 6.37
CA TYR A 4 12.71 -3.73 5.98
C TYR A 4 11.32 -4.35 6.14
N PHE A 5 11.26 -5.64 6.45
CA PHE A 5 10.01 -6.37 6.60
C PHE A 5 9.73 -6.60 8.08
N ASN A 6 8.52 -6.27 8.48
CA ASN A 6 8.05 -6.43 9.85
C ASN A 6 6.73 -7.18 9.79
N SER A 7 6.63 -8.28 10.52
CA SER A 7 5.43 -9.12 10.53
C SER A 7 4.18 -8.35 10.97
N LYS A 8 4.33 -7.29 11.76
CA LYS A 8 3.22 -6.44 12.16
C LYS A 8 2.67 -5.59 11.02
N LEU A 9 3.42 -5.49 9.91
CA LEU A 9 3.04 -4.74 8.73
C LEU A 9 2.63 -5.65 7.58
N ILE A 10 2.32 -6.91 7.86
CA ILE A 10 1.80 -7.86 6.89
C ILE A 10 0.42 -8.30 7.38
N THR A 11 -0.60 -8.14 6.55
CA THR A 11 -1.96 -8.46 6.94
C THR A 11 -2.73 -9.15 5.82
N TYR A 12 -3.67 -10.01 6.22
CA TYR A 12 -4.64 -10.58 5.30
C TYR A 12 -5.90 -9.72 5.36
N ILE A 13 -6.36 -9.27 4.20
CA ILE A 13 -7.52 -8.37 4.08
C ILE A 13 -8.71 -9.16 3.59
N LYS A 14 -9.63 -9.47 4.49
CA LYS A 14 -10.86 -10.20 4.19
C LYS A 14 -11.89 -9.29 3.55
N GLY A 15 -12.75 -9.89 2.75
CA GLY A 15 -13.88 -9.21 2.15
C GLY A 15 -13.52 -8.51 0.86
N LYS A 16 -14.53 -7.91 0.25
CA LYS A 16 -14.36 -7.14 -0.97
C LYS A 16 -14.10 -5.69 -0.63
N HIS A 17 -13.08 -5.12 -1.24
CA HIS A 17 -12.70 -3.74 -0.98
C HIS A 17 -12.41 -3.02 -2.29
N SER A 18 -12.62 -1.71 -2.28
CA SER A 18 -12.13 -0.86 -3.35
C SER A 18 -10.62 -0.67 -3.21
N LYS A 19 -9.98 -0.15 -4.25
CA LYS A 19 -8.56 0.20 -4.20
C LYS A 19 -8.30 1.18 -3.05
N ASN A 20 -9.11 2.21 -2.92
CA ASN A 20 -8.92 3.22 -1.88
C ASN A 20 -9.06 2.63 -0.49
N GLU A 21 -10.04 1.73 -0.29
CA GLU A 21 -10.20 1.06 0.99
C GLU A 21 -9.00 0.19 1.34
N ALA A 22 -8.49 -0.57 0.38
CA ALA A 22 -7.32 -1.42 0.58
C ALA A 22 -6.09 -0.57 0.96
N LEU A 23 -5.89 0.54 0.25
CA LEU A 23 -4.79 1.46 0.55
C LEU A 23 -4.94 2.07 1.94
N LYS A 24 -6.16 2.45 2.32
CA LYS A 24 -6.43 3.02 3.65
C LYS A 24 -6.11 2.03 4.76
N ILE A 25 -6.48 0.76 4.58
CA ILE A 25 -6.19 -0.29 5.55
C ILE A 25 -4.69 -0.40 5.78
N LEU A 26 -3.88 -0.36 4.71
CA LEU A 26 -2.43 -0.47 4.83
C LEU A 26 -1.80 0.77 5.45
N VAL A 27 -2.28 1.96 5.10
CA VAL A 27 -1.79 3.19 5.74
C VAL A 27 -2.09 3.17 7.23
N ASP A 28 -3.30 2.76 7.62
CA ASP A 28 -3.68 2.66 9.03
C ASP A 28 -2.82 1.62 9.75
N LEU A 29 -2.51 0.50 9.10
CA LEU A 29 -1.64 -0.52 9.67
C LEU A 29 -0.26 0.04 9.98
N ILE A 30 0.30 0.86 9.10
CA ILE A 30 1.59 1.50 9.32
C ILE A 30 1.50 2.46 10.51
N ARG A 31 0.44 3.30 10.58
CA ARG A 31 0.28 4.25 11.67
C ARG A 31 0.17 3.57 13.03
N GLU A 32 -0.49 2.41 13.08
CA GLU A 32 -0.69 1.68 14.32
C GLU A 32 0.56 0.94 14.80
N ASN A 33 1.46 0.58 13.89
CA ASN A 33 2.58 -0.31 14.20
C ASN A 33 3.96 0.29 13.93
N SER A 34 4.02 1.57 13.56
CA SER A 34 5.28 2.24 13.24
C SER A 34 5.13 3.74 13.49
N ASP A 35 6.23 4.39 13.82
CA ASP A 35 6.27 5.86 13.97
C ASP A 35 6.65 6.57 12.66
N ALA A 36 6.80 5.84 11.56
CA ALA A 36 7.26 6.39 10.29
C ALA A 36 6.37 7.52 9.77
N LEU A 37 5.08 7.50 10.08
CA LEU A 37 4.11 8.50 9.64
C LEU A 37 3.72 9.49 10.73
N LYS A 38 4.44 9.53 11.85
CA LYS A 38 4.06 10.39 12.99
C LYS A 38 4.00 11.87 12.65
N ASP A 39 4.86 12.32 11.76
CA ASP A 39 4.94 13.72 11.32
C ASP A 39 4.31 13.93 9.95
N GLU A 40 3.74 12.88 9.36
CA GLU A 40 3.13 12.94 8.04
C GLU A 40 1.62 12.67 8.14
N ASN A 41 0.82 13.72 8.05
CA ASN A 41 -0.63 13.63 8.23
C ASN A 41 -1.38 13.42 6.92
N HIS A 42 -0.70 13.49 5.78
CA HIS A 42 -1.33 13.46 4.46
C HIS A 42 -0.86 12.29 3.59
N PHE A 43 -0.28 11.26 4.21
CA PHE A 43 0.30 10.16 3.42
C PHE A 43 -0.75 9.43 2.59
N TYR A 44 -1.94 9.19 3.17
CA TYR A 44 -3.02 8.52 2.44
C TYR A 44 -3.41 9.33 1.20
N GLU A 45 -3.60 10.63 1.35
CA GLU A 45 -3.95 11.51 0.24
C GLU A 45 -2.84 11.55 -0.81
N ASN A 46 -1.59 11.52 -0.38
CA ASN A 46 -0.43 11.48 -1.29
C ASN A 46 -0.39 10.19 -2.10
N ILE A 47 -0.71 9.05 -1.47
CA ILE A 47 -0.79 7.76 -2.16
C ILE A 47 -1.91 7.79 -3.21
N LEU A 48 -3.08 8.34 -2.86
CA LEU A 48 -4.18 8.44 -3.82
C LEU A 48 -3.82 9.35 -4.99
N ALA A 49 -3.17 10.48 -4.73
CA ALA A 49 -2.74 11.39 -5.79
C ALA A 49 -1.74 10.71 -6.72
N ARG A 50 -0.81 9.92 -6.18
CA ARG A 50 0.15 9.16 -6.99
C ARG A 50 -0.57 8.14 -7.87
N GLU A 51 -1.57 7.44 -7.36
CA GLU A 51 -2.34 6.46 -8.14
C GLU A 51 -3.10 7.12 -9.29
N GLU A 52 -3.58 8.34 -9.11
CA GLU A 52 -4.26 9.08 -10.18
C GLU A 52 -3.35 9.44 -11.34
N LEU A 53 -2.03 9.56 -11.09
CA LEU A 53 -1.06 9.83 -12.15
C LEU A 53 -0.79 8.60 -13.02
N GLY A 54 -1.03 7.43 -12.48
CA GLY A 54 -0.84 6.17 -13.18
C GLY A 54 -0.82 5.01 -12.20
N SER A 55 -1.32 3.88 -12.64
CA SER A 55 -1.45 2.70 -11.81
C SER A 55 -0.09 2.21 -11.29
N THR A 56 -0.05 1.81 -10.02
CA THR A 56 1.10 1.11 -9.44
C THR A 56 0.95 -0.41 -9.55
N GLY A 57 -0.12 -0.90 -10.16
CA GLY A 57 -0.25 -2.31 -10.53
C GLY A 57 0.78 -2.67 -11.59
N ILE A 58 1.55 -3.71 -11.35
CA ILE A 58 2.63 -4.12 -12.27
C ILE A 58 2.27 -5.37 -13.07
N GLY A 59 1.07 -5.90 -12.87
CA GLY A 59 0.63 -7.15 -13.48
C GLY A 59 0.87 -8.33 -12.55
N GLN A 60 0.37 -9.49 -12.95
CA GLN A 60 0.49 -10.74 -12.21
C GLN A 60 -0.12 -10.68 -10.80
N GLY A 61 -1.12 -9.81 -10.61
CA GLY A 61 -1.81 -9.69 -9.34
C GLY A 61 -1.07 -8.88 -8.29
N ILE A 62 -0.05 -8.10 -8.66
CA ILE A 62 0.77 -7.34 -7.71
C ILE A 62 0.66 -5.84 -8.00
N ALA A 63 0.56 -5.05 -6.94
CA ALA A 63 0.68 -3.60 -7.00
C ALA A 63 1.69 -3.13 -5.98
N ILE A 64 2.42 -2.05 -6.31
CA ILE A 64 3.44 -1.47 -5.44
C ILE A 64 3.16 0.02 -5.27
N PRO A 65 2.09 0.39 -4.53
CA PRO A 65 1.82 1.80 -4.25
C PRO A 65 2.96 2.42 -3.46
N HIS A 66 3.28 3.66 -3.81
CA HIS A 66 4.33 4.38 -3.10
C HIS A 66 4.08 5.88 -3.22
N ALA A 67 4.63 6.62 -2.27
CA ALA A 67 4.61 8.08 -2.31
C ALA A 67 5.82 8.59 -1.56
N ARG A 68 6.26 9.81 -1.87
CA ARG A 68 7.38 10.46 -1.23
C ARG A 68 6.89 11.56 -0.31
N SER A 69 7.60 11.76 0.79
CA SER A 69 7.41 12.90 1.66
C SER A 69 8.74 13.21 2.36
N GLU A 70 9.06 14.47 2.47
CA GLU A 70 10.25 14.92 3.20
C GLU A 70 10.16 14.61 4.69
N LYS A 71 8.96 14.34 5.18
CA LYS A 71 8.73 14.02 6.60
C LYS A 71 8.92 12.55 6.90
N ILE A 72 9.19 11.72 5.90
CA ILE A 72 9.45 10.29 6.06
C ILE A 72 10.93 10.07 5.81
N ASP A 73 11.62 9.62 6.85
CA ASP A 73 13.09 9.49 6.83
C ASP A 73 13.57 8.04 6.89
N LYS A 74 12.66 7.09 6.78
CA LYS A 74 13.03 5.66 6.79
C LYS A 74 12.18 4.88 5.81
N ILE A 75 12.73 3.76 5.35
CA ILE A 75 12.03 2.85 4.45
C ILE A 75 11.13 1.94 5.28
N VAL A 76 9.85 1.93 4.97
CA VAL A 76 8.87 1.05 5.60
C VAL A 76 8.05 0.38 4.52
N VAL A 77 7.81 -0.92 4.67
CA VAL A 77 7.05 -1.71 3.72
C VAL A 77 5.88 -2.37 4.44
N ALA A 78 4.68 -2.19 3.92
CA ALA A 78 3.49 -2.88 4.41
C ALA A 78 2.93 -3.75 3.29
N ILE A 79 2.51 -4.96 3.63
CA ILE A 79 2.02 -5.93 2.64
C ILE A 79 0.60 -6.35 3.00
N GLY A 80 -0.30 -6.21 2.03
CA GLY A 80 -1.67 -6.70 2.14
C GLY A 80 -1.93 -7.85 1.19
N LEU A 81 -2.42 -8.95 1.74
CA LEU A 81 -2.88 -10.09 0.95
C LEU A 81 -4.40 -10.01 0.90
N LEU A 82 -4.94 -9.87 -0.31
CA LEU A 82 -6.37 -9.63 -0.50
C LEU A 82 -7.13 -10.94 -0.73
N GLU A 83 -8.19 -11.15 0.01
CA GLU A 83 -9.08 -12.30 -0.21
C GLU A 83 -9.72 -12.21 -1.60
N HIS A 84 -10.18 -11.03 -1.97
CA HIS A 84 -10.77 -10.78 -3.28
C HIS A 84 -9.90 -9.78 -4.04
N ARG A 85 -9.65 -10.06 -5.32
CA ARG A 85 -8.82 -9.20 -6.16
C ARG A 85 -9.43 -7.81 -6.27
N VAL A 86 -8.55 -6.81 -6.35
CA VAL A 86 -8.93 -5.41 -6.47
C VAL A 86 -8.41 -4.86 -7.79
N ASP A 87 -9.26 -4.12 -8.49
CA ASP A 87 -8.87 -3.48 -9.75
C ASP A 87 -7.97 -2.28 -9.48
N PHE A 88 -6.71 -2.38 -9.89
CA PHE A 88 -5.74 -1.29 -9.87
C PHE A 88 -5.46 -0.74 -11.26
N ASN A 89 -6.24 -1.16 -12.26
CA ASN A 89 -6.00 -0.77 -13.64
C ASN A 89 -4.62 -1.21 -14.12
N SER A 90 -4.26 -2.44 -13.79
CA SER A 90 -2.94 -3.00 -14.12
C SER A 90 -2.79 -3.20 -15.62
N PRO A 91 -1.55 -3.17 -16.16
CA PRO A 91 -1.31 -3.28 -17.61
C PRO A 91 -1.86 -4.54 -18.24
N ASP A 92 -1.90 -5.65 -17.50
CA ASP A 92 -2.39 -6.94 -18.02
C ASP A 92 -3.89 -7.15 -17.76
N GLY A 93 -4.58 -6.16 -17.18
CA GLY A 93 -6.00 -6.27 -16.86
C GLY A 93 -6.32 -7.17 -15.67
N GLU A 94 -5.32 -7.75 -15.02
CA GLU A 94 -5.52 -8.63 -13.88
C GLU A 94 -5.82 -7.84 -12.61
N GLY A 95 -6.76 -8.32 -11.81
CA GLY A 95 -7.00 -7.79 -10.47
C GLY A 95 -5.82 -8.06 -9.56
N VAL A 96 -5.60 -7.15 -8.61
CA VAL A 96 -4.48 -7.22 -7.67
C VAL A 96 -4.86 -8.09 -6.48
N LYS A 97 -3.96 -8.98 -6.11
CA LYS A 97 -4.09 -9.85 -4.96
C LYS A 97 -3.10 -9.53 -3.85
N ILE A 98 -1.96 -8.97 -4.20
CA ILE A 98 -0.91 -8.59 -3.25
C ILE A 98 -0.60 -7.12 -3.45
N VAL A 99 -0.73 -6.34 -2.38
CA VAL A 99 -0.38 -4.91 -2.39
C VAL A 99 0.83 -4.72 -1.50
N ILE A 100 1.90 -4.17 -2.07
CA ILE A 100 3.14 -3.86 -1.36
C ILE A 100 3.25 -2.34 -1.30
N LEU A 101 2.91 -1.77 -0.15
CA LEU A 101 2.94 -0.33 0.05
C LEU A 101 4.32 0.06 0.58
N VAL A 102 4.98 0.97 -0.11
CA VAL A 102 6.34 1.42 0.21
C VAL A 102 6.34 2.90 0.54
N LEU A 103 6.96 3.24 1.68
CA LEU A 103 7.22 4.63 2.07
C LEU A 103 8.57 5.07 1.56
#